data_ca96bcc72b6792a2fc22960c82571cf4
#
_entry.id   ca96bcc72b6792a2fc22960c82571cf4
#
_cell.length_a   1.000
_cell.length_b   1.000
_cell.length_c   1.000
_cell.angle_alpha   90.00
_cell.angle_beta   90.00
_cell.angle_gamma   90.00
#
_symmetry.space_group_name_H-M   'P 1'
#
loop_
_entity.id
_entity.type
_entity.pdbx_description
1 polymer ?
#
loop_
_entity_poly.entity_id
_entity_poly.type
_entity_poly.pdbx_seq_one_letter_code
_entity_poly.pdbx_strand_id
1 'polypeptide(L)'
;MLYLKNFFLYFCKAIQILNMGKKRILYVSQEISPYTKENKRSNFCMSLPQFVQENDNDIRIFMPKFGTINERRHQLHEVIRLSGMNLIIDDFDHQLIIKVASVQQSRMQVYFIDNEEYFPKRHYLNDQEGNFMQNNDERMMFFCKGVIETVKKLGWAPDIIHCNGWFSALVPMYIKKLYSKDPMFSNTKIYYTVFDNPFKGDLNNSLSEKLLFEDLQDKDVEMIGNPTFDNLNKFAINYSDAVV
;
A
#
# COMPACT_ATOMS: atom_id res chain seq x y z
N MET A 1 16.23 -13.62 -14.03
CA MET A 1 17.34 -13.12 -13.18
C MET A 1 18.04 -11.87 -13.75
N LEU A 2 18.37 -11.80 -15.04
CA LEU A 2 19.02 -10.63 -15.67
C LEU A 2 18.11 -9.37 -15.72
N TYR A 3 16.81 -9.53 -15.99
CA TYR A 3 15.83 -8.43 -16.07
C TYR A 3 15.62 -7.71 -14.72
N LEU A 4 15.52 -8.48 -13.62
CA LEU A 4 15.45 -7.93 -12.27
C LEU A 4 16.73 -7.14 -11.92
N LYS A 5 17.90 -7.66 -12.28
CA LYS A 5 19.18 -7.00 -12.03
C LYS A 5 19.32 -5.66 -12.76
N ASN A 6 18.87 -5.60 -14.02
CA ASN A 6 18.88 -4.36 -14.81
C ASN A 6 17.86 -3.35 -14.31
N PHE A 7 16.67 -3.79 -13.92
CA PHE A 7 15.64 -2.93 -13.33
C PHE A 7 16.11 -2.37 -11.97
N PHE A 8 16.69 -3.20 -11.10
CA PHE A 8 17.33 -2.76 -9.85
C PHE A 8 18.42 -1.71 -10.11
N LEU A 9 19.24 -1.90 -11.12
CA LEU A 9 20.29 -0.95 -11.51
C LEU A 9 19.71 0.38 -12.02
N TYR A 10 18.62 0.38 -12.80
CA TYR A 10 17.96 1.60 -13.26
C TYR A 10 17.29 2.36 -12.12
N PHE A 11 16.59 1.67 -11.23
CA PHE A 11 15.95 2.30 -10.06
C PHE A 11 16.99 2.86 -9.09
N CYS A 12 18.08 2.14 -8.84
CA CYS A 12 19.19 2.64 -8.04
C CYS A 12 19.98 3.77 -8.71
N LYS A 13 20.17 3.73 -10.02
CA LYS A 13 20.74 4.89 -10.73
C LYS A 13 19.83 6.11 -10.65
N ALA A 14 18.50 5.94 -10.72
CA ALA A 14 17.57 7.04 -10.51
C ALA A 14 17.66 7.62 -9.09
N ILE A 15 17.87 6.78 -8.07
CA ILE A 15 18.12 7.22 -6.68
C ILE A 15 19.51 7.81 -6.51
N GLN A 16 20.54 7.25 -7.14
CA GLN A 16 21.95 7.75 -7.07
C GLN A 16 22.18 9.04 -7.87
N ILE A 17 21.48 9.23 -9.00
CA ILE A 17 21.58 10.45 -9.84
C ILE A 17 21.07 11.69 -9.09
N LEU A 18 20.26 11.52 -8.05
CA LEU A 18 19.80 12.64 -7.23
C LEU A 18 20.83 13.17 -6.22
N ASN A 19 22.02 12.59 -6.13
CA ASN A 19 23.15 13.00 -5.27
C ASN A 19 22.70 13.51 -3.87
N MET A 20 21.76 12.80 -3.27
CA MET A 20 21.01 13.26 -2.11
C MET A 20 21.21 12.21 -1.01
N GLY A 21 21.61 12.63 0.16
CA GLY A 21 21.85 11.80 1.32
C GLY A 21 20.74 10.75 1.60
N LYS A 22 20.86 10.03 2.68
CA LYS A 22 19.91 8.98 3.11
C LYS A 22 18.45 9.38 2.89
N LYS A 23 17.71 8.59 2.09
CA LYS A 23 16.30 8.81 1.78
C LYS A 23 15.40 7.99 2.66
N ARG A 24 14.22 8.52 2.95
CA ARG A 24 13.11 7.81 3.61
C ARG A 24 12.14 7.32 2.54
N ILE A 25 12.02 6.00 2.40
CA ILE A 25 11.21 5.40 1.35
C ILE A 25 10.14 4.51 1.97
N LEU A 26 8.89 4.86 1.71
CA LEU A 26 7.71 4.11 2.11
C LEU A 26 7.32 3.15 0.99
N TYR A 27 7.29 1.85 1.28
CA TYR A 27 6.76 0.83 0.38
C TYR A 27 5.36 0.44 0.82
N VAL A 28 4.40 0.54 -0.10
CA VAL A 28 3.00 0.14 0.12
C VAL A 28 2.68 -0.98 -0.86
N SER A 29 2.49 -2.19 -0.36
CA SER A 29 2.39 -3.39 -1.20
C SER A 29 1.25 -4.29 -0.76
N GLN A 30 0.52 -4.85 -1.74
CA GLN A 30 -0.55 -5.80 -1.48
C GLN A 30 -0.01 -7.14 -0.99
N GLU A 31 1.10 -7.60 -1.53
CA GLU A 31 1.68 -8.91 -1.25
C GLU A 31 3.20 -8.83 -1.08
N ILE A 32 3.71 -9.53 -0.07
CA ILE A 32 5.13 -9.57 0.26
C ILE A 32 5.49 -11.00 0.72
N SER A 33 6.54 -11.59 0.15
CA SER A 33 7.12 -12.84 0.65
C SER A 33 7.83 -12.60 1.99
N PRO A 34 7.73 -13.50 2.98
CA PRO A 34 7.05 -14.79 3.00
C PRO A 34 5.61 -14.75 3.57
N TYR A 35 5.02 -13.58 3.76
CA TYR A 35 3.71 -13.41 4.40
C TYR A 35 2.55 -13.84 3.51
N THR A 36 2.69 -13.65 2.21
CA THR A 36 1.76 -14.14 1.19
C THR A 36 2.40 -15.25 0.37
N LYS A 37 1.61 -15.89 -0.49
CA LYS A 37 2.13 -16.93 -1.40
C LYS A 37 3.29 -16.41 -2.22
N GLU A 38 4.38 -17.19 -2.26
CA GLU A 38 5.56 -16.84 -3.04
C GLU A 38 5.25 -16.82 -4.54
N ASN A 39 5.56 -15.70 -5.17
CA ASN A 39 5.44 -15.45 -6.60
C ASN A 39 6.41 -14.32 -7.00
N LYS A 40 6.48 -13.98 -8.30
CA LYS A 40 7.38 -12.94 -8.79
C LYS A 40 7.14 -11.58 -8.14
N ARG A 41 5.87 -11.20 -7.90
CA ARG A 41 5.50 -9.90 -7.32
C ARG A 41 5.83 -9.85 -5.83
N SER A 42 5.42 -10.87 -5.06
CA SER A 42 5.70 -10.91 -3.62
C SER A 42 7.21 -10.96 -3.33
N ASN A 43 7.99 -11.63 -4.19
CA ASN A 43 9.44 -11.64 -4.11
C ASN A 43 10.04 -10.28 -4.49
N PHE A 44 9.51 -9.59 -5.51
CA PHE A 44 9.91 -8.25 -5.86
C PHE A 44 9.65 -7.25 -4.72
N CYS A 45 8.43 -7.28 -4.15
CA CYS A 45 8.04 -6.41 -3.03
C CYS A 45 8.84 -6.67 -1.75
N MET A 46 9.55 -7.80 -1.67
CA MET A 46 10.50 -8.08 -0.59
C MET A 46 11.92 -7.67 -0.95
N SER A 47 12.39 -8.02 -2.15
CA SER A 47 13.79 -7.87 -2.55
C SER A 47 14.17 -6.43 -2.85
N LEU A 48 13.26 -5.63 -3.43
CA LEU A 48 13.52 -4.23 -3.72
C LEU A 48 13.73 -3.38 -2.46
N PRO A 49 12.84 -3.41 -1.44
CA PRO A 49 13.09 -2.69 -0.20
C PRO A 49 14.37 -3.12 0.50
N GLN A 50 14.66 -4.43 0.52
CA GLN A 50 15.90 -4.95 1.10
C GLN A 50 17.12 -4.34 0.43
N PHE A 51 17.19 -4.39 -0.90
CA PHE A 51 18.30 -3.82 -1.66
C PHE A 51 18.46 -2.31 -1.39
N VAL A 52 17.35 -1.58 -1.30
CA VAL A 52 17.36 -0.14 -1.04
C VAL A 52 17.83 0.17 0.37
N GLN A 53 17.47 -0.64 1.36
CA GLN A 53 17.96 -0.53 2.72
C GLN A 53 19.46 -0.82 2.83
N GLU A 54 19.94 -1.84 2.12
CA GLU A 54 21.37 -2.20 2.04
C GLU A 54 22.23 -1.07 1.42
N ASN A 55 21.59 -0.13 0.70
CA ASN A 55 22.21 1.08 0.17
C ASN A 55 21.94 2.32 1.05
N ASP A 56 21.92 2.13 2.38
CA ASP A 56 21.87 3.17 3.41
C ASP A 56 20.61 4.04 3.44
N ASN A 57 19.49 3.59 2.81
CA ASN A 57 18.23 4.29 2.91
C ASN A 57 17.41 3.82 4.12
N ASP A 58 16.58 4.72 4.66
CA ASP A 58 15.62 4.40 5.72
C ASP A 58 14.29 3.99 5.07
N ILE A 59 13.84 2.78 5.34
CA ILE A 59 12.63 2.24 4.72
C ILE A 59 11.55 1.91 5.76
N ARG A 60 10.29 2.00 5.32
CA ARG A 60 9.13 1.41 5.98
C ARG A 60 8.32 0.64 4.94
N ILE A 61 7.79 -0.49 5.34
CA ILE A 61 7.03 -1.37 4.44
C ILE A 61 5.67 -1.63 5.06
N PHE A 62 4.61 -1.46 4.29
CA PHE A 62 3.24 -1.70 4.71
C PHE A 62 2.53 -2.68 3.79
N MET A 63 1.71 -3.54 4.38
CA MET A 63 0.82 -4.43 3.66
C MET A 63 -0.49 -4.66 4.43
N PRO A 64 -1.58 -5.11 3.76
CA PRO A 64 -2.79 -5.51 4.46
C PRO A 64 -2.54 -6.79 5.26
N LYS A 65 -3.13 -6.88 6.43
CA LYS A 65 -3.10 -8.11 7.23
C LYS A 65 -4.18 -9.06 6.75
N PHE A 66 -4.05 -9.58 5.54
CA PHE A 66 -5.01 -10.58 5.05
C PHE A 66 -5.18 -11.76 6.01
N GLY A 67 -6.40 -12.24 6.14
CA GLY A 67 -6.75 -13.31 7.06
C GLY A 67 -6.07 -14.66 6.81
N THR A 68 -5.44 -14.83 5.65
CA THR A 68 -4.61 -15.98 5.29
C THR A 68 -3.20 -15.92 5.92
N ILE A 69 -2.78 -14.76 6.45
CA ILE A 69 -1.46 -14.60 7.06
C ILE A 69 -1.45 -15.26 8.45
N ASN A 70 -0.54 -16.20 8.63
CA ASN A 70 -0.37 -16.89 9.90
C ASN A 70 0.47 -16.05 10.88
N GLU A 71 -0.21 -15.39 11.81
CA GLU A 71 0.42 -14.47 12.77
C GLU A 71 1.45 -15.16 13.66
N ARG A 72 1.18 -16.38 14.12
CA ARG A 72 2.10 -17.14 14.97
C ARG A 72 3.36 -17.53 14.24
N ARG A 73 3.22 -18.04 12.99
CA ARG A 73 4.36 -18.44 12.16
C ARG A 73 5.30 -17.27 11.88
N HIS A 74 4.74 -16.10 11.64
CA HIS A 74 5.51 -14.90 11.27
C HIS A 74 5.76 -13.96 12.45
N GLN A 75 5.37 -14.37 13.67
CA GLN A 75 5.60 -13.61 14.91
C GLN A 75 5.06 -12.17 14.82
N LEU A 76 3.86 -12.00 14.25
CA LEU A 76 3.19 -10.71 14.24
C LEU A 76 2.78 -10.32 15.66
N HIS A 77 3.08 -9.10 16.06
CA HIS A 77 2.63 -8.53 17.31
C HIS A 77 2.01 -7.15 17.10
N GLU A 78 1.01 -6.85 17.88
CA GLU A 78 0.33 -5.56 17.82
C GLU A 78 1.21 -4.45 18.40
N VAL A 79 1.20 -3.31 17.72
CA VAL A 79 1.86 -2.08 18.21
C VAL A 79 0.80 -1.16 18.80
N ILE A 80 0.50 -1.34 20.09
CA ILE A 80 -0.58 -0.66 20.80
C ILE A 80 -0.53 0.87 20.61
N ARG A 81 0.66 1.48 20.67
CA ARG A 81 0.81 2.94 20.50
C ARG A 81 0.37 3.45 19.10
N LEU A 82 0.35 2.58 18.11
CA LEU A 82 -0.07 2.92 16.74
C LEU A 82 -1.51 2.50 16.47
N SER A 83 -2.02 1.53 17.20
CA SER A 83 -3.39 1.02 17.08
C SER A 83 -4.42 1.96 17.75
N GLY A 84 -5.70 1.66 17.53
CA GLY A 84 -6.83 2.29 18.21
C GLY A 84 -7.31 3.60 17.58
N MET A 85 -6.77 4.04 16.44
CA MET A 85 -7.37 5.12 15.66
C MET A 85 -8.60 4.60 14.93
N ASN A 86 -9.64 5.42 14.82
CA ASN A 86 -10.78 5.13 13.95
C ASN A 86 -10.55 5.76 12.57
N LEU A 87 -10.81 4.98 11.54
CA LEU A 87 -10.86 5.45 10.16
C LEU A 87 -12.32 5.42 9.70
N ILE A 88 -12.78 6.52 9.13
CA ILE A 88 -14.12 6.59 8.54
C ILE A 88 -14.03 6.04 7.11
N ILE A 89 -14.81 5.01 6.82
CA ILE A 89 -15.00 4.43 5.49
C ILE A 89 -16.50 4.31 5.27
N ASP A 90 -17.00 4.89 4.19
CA ASP A 90 -18.43 4.86 3.83
C ASP A 90 -19.34 5.24 5.01
N ASP A 91 -19.02 6.35 5.69
CA ASP A 91 -19.75 6.92 6.84
C ASP A 91 -19.75 6.07 8.14
N PHE A 92 -18.93 5.03 8.20
CA PHE A 92 -18.75 4.18 9.38
C PHE A 92 -17.35 4.24 9.96
N ASP A 93 -17.28 4.19 11.29
CA ASP A 93 -16.01 4.14 12.04
C ASP A 93 -15.45 2.71 12.09
N HIS A 94 -14.22 2.55 11.63
CA HIS A 94 -13.50 1.27 11.67
C HIS A 94 -12.19 1.41 12.44
N GLN A 95 -12.02 0.59 13.48
CA GLN A 95 -10.81 0.63 14.30
C GLN A 95 -9.59 0.14 13.52
N LEU A 96 -8.54 0.97 13.48
CA LEU A 96 -7.25 0.63 12.89
C LEU A 96 -6.39 -0.11 13.91
N ILE A 97 -5.98 -1.32 13.57
CA ILE A 97 -5.03 -2.13 14.32
C ILE A 97 -3.74 -2.24 13.50
N ILE A 98 -2.60 -1.99 14.15
CA ILE A 98 -1.29 -2.09 13.52
C ILE A 98 -0.52 -3.25 14.12
N LYS A 99 -0.15 -4.20 13.27
CA LYS A 99 0.76 -5.29 13.66
C LYS A 99 2.09 -5.14 12.95
N VAL A 100 3.14 -5.68 13.54
CA VAL A 100 4.50 -5.63 12.98
C VAL A 100 5.12 -7.01 13.05
N ALA A 101 5.88 -7.35 12.02
CA ALA A 101 6.81 -8.47 12.02
C ALA A 101 8.17 -8.02 11.48
N SER A 102 9.23 -8.61 12.02
CA SER A 102 10.60 -8.39 11.52
C SER A 102 10.99 -9.50 10.55
N VAL A 103 11.57 -9.12 9.43
CA VAL A 103 12.16 -10.08 8.49
C VAL A 103 13.51 -10.52 9.03
N GLN A 104 13.61 -11.79 9.43
CA GLN A 104 14.76 -12.31 10.18
C GLN A 104 16.13 -12.06 9.53
N GLN A 105 16.20 -12.11 8.20
CA GLN A 105 17.47 -11.99 7.49
C GLN A 105 17.94 -10.56 7.24
N SER A 106 17.02 -9.58 7.17
CA SER A 106 17.32 -8.22 6.74
C SER A 106 17.07 -7.14 7.80
N ARG A 107 16.56 -7.52 8.98
CA ARG A 107 16.10 -6.59 10.04
C ARG A 107 15.04 -5.58 9.57
N MET A 108 14.45 -5.77 8.40
CA MET A 108 13.33 -4.94 7.93
C MET A 108 12.10 -5.22 8.77
N GLN A 109 11.33 -4.17 9.03
CA GLN A 109 10.04 -4.25 9.67
C GLN A 109 8.94 -4.09 8.63
N VAL A 110 7.98 -5.02 8.63
CA VAL A 110 6.76 -4.92 7.86
C VAL A 110 5.60 -4.60 8.79
N TYR A 111 4.92 -3.52 8.49
CA TYR A 111 3.72 -3.06 9.19
C TYR A 111 2.49 -3.61 8.48
N PHE A 112 1.57 -4.17 9.26
CA PHE A 112 0.33 -4.75 8.76
C PHE A 112 -0.83 -3.87 9.19
N ILE A 113 -1.60 -3.41 8.23
CA ILE A 113 -2.87 -2.73 8.45
C ILE A 113 -3.94 -3.79 8.68
N ASP A 114 -4.53 -3.81 9.85
CA ASP A 114 -5.48 -4.82 10.29
C ASP A 114 -6.79 -4.22 10.80
N ASN A 115 -7.86 -4.95 10.56
CA ASN A 115 -9.19 -4.76 11.10
C ASN A 115 -9.94 -6.07 10.95
N GLU A 116 -10.64 -6.54 11.99
CA GLU A 116 -11.28 -7.87 11.97
C GLU A 116 -12.42 -7.98 10.94
N GLU A 117 -13.09 -6.88 10.66
CA GLU A 117 -14.19 -6.81 9.69
C GLU A 117 -13.65 -6.85 8.25
N TYR A 118 -12.64 -6.02 7.94
CA TYR A 118 -12.08 -5.93 6.59
C TYR A 118 -11.10 -7.04 6.26
N PHE A 119 -10.40 -7.59 7.26
CA PHE A 119 -9.43 -8.68 7.04
C PHE A 119 -9.76 -9.94 7.85
N PRO A 120 -10.98 -10.49 7.66
CA PRO A 120 -11.44 -11.64 8.42
C PRO A 120 -10.57 -12.87 8.19
N LYS A 121 -10.47 -13.71 9.22
CA LYS A 121 -9.65 -14.93 9.20
C LYS A 121 -9.93 -15.79 7.97
N ARG A 122 -8.88 -16.36 7.37
CA ARG A 122 -8.89 -17.27 6.21
C ARG A 122 -9.26 -16.62 4.87
N HIS A 123 -9.58 -15.32 4.84
CA HIS A 123 -9.88 -14.62 3.58
C HIS A 123 -8.65 -13.88 3.05
N TYR A 124 -8.52 -13.88 1.73
CA TYR A 124 -7.56 -13.04 0.99
C TYR A 124 -8.36 -11.96 0.23
N LEU A 125 -8.47 -12.04 -1.07
CA LEU A 125 -9.36 -11.19 -1.88
C LEU A 125 -10.70 -11.86 -2.14
N ASN A 126 -10.76 -13.16 -1.88
CA ASN A 126 -11.92 -13.99 -2.09
C ASN A 126 -12.39 -14.55 -0.74
N ASP A 127 -13.67 -14.86 -0.65
CA ASP A 127 -14.27 -15.60 0.45
C ASP A 127 -13.85 -17.09 0.44
N GLN A 128 -14.39 -17.88 1.36
CA GLN A 128 -14.06 -19.30 1.45
C GLN A 128 -14.64 -20.13 0.29
N GLU A 129 -15.63 -19.61 -0.40
CA GLU A 129 -16.30 -20.24 -1.58
C GLU A 129 -15.58 -19.86 -2.87
N GLY A 130 -14.59 -18.96 -2.81
CA GLY A 130 -13.80 -18.51 -3.96
C GLY A 130 -14.36 -17.29 -4.68
N ASN A 131 -15.44 -16.68 -4.17
CA ASN A 131 -16.03 -15.48 -4.75
C ASN A 131 -15.19 -14.25 -4.39
N PHE A 132 -15.00 -13.34 -5.34
CA PHE A 132 -14.37 -12.06 -5.08
C PHE A 132 -15.21 -11.25 -4.10
N MET A 133 -14.61 -10.80 -2.99
CA MET A 133 -15.35 -10.13 -1.91
C MET A 133 -15.88 -8.78 -2.39
N GLN A 134 -17.18 -8.54 -2.17
CA GLN A 134 -17.87 -7.34 -2.64
C GLN A 134 -17.34 -6.05 -2.00
N ASN A 135 -16.79 -6.14 -0.79
CA ASN A 135 -16.20 -5.00 -0.05
C ASN A 135 -14.69 -4.81 -0.28
N ASN A 136 -14.12 -5.38 -1.35
CA ASN A 136 -12.70 -5.17 -1.65
C ASN A 136 -12.35 -3.72 -1.95
N ASP A 137 -13.29 -2.90 -2.38
CA ASP A 137 -13.18 -1.45 -2.51
C ASP A 137 -12.94 -0.77 -1.15
N GLU A 138 -13.76 -1.04 -0.16
CA GLU A 138 -13.62 -0.50 1.21
C GLU A 138 -12.36 -1.01 1.89
N ARG A 139 -12.01 -2.27 1.69
CA ARG A 139 -10.76 -2.87 2.17
C ARG A 139 -9.54 -2.15 1.62
N MET A 140 -9.58 -1.77 0.34
CA MET A 140 -8.55 -0.98 -0.32
C MET A 140 -8.50 0.44 0.25
N MET A 141 -9.66 1.11 0.42
CA MET A 141 -9.76 2.42 1.05
C MET A 141 -9.18 2.41 2.45
N PHE A 142 -9.63 1.48 3.29
CA PHE A 142 -9.15 1.31 4.66
C PHE A 142 -7.63 1.08 4.73
N PHE A 143 -7.11 0.20 3.87
CA PHE A 143 -5.67 -0.05 3.79
C PHE A 143 -4.90 1.21 3.43
N CYS A 144 -5.29 1.91 2.37
CA CYS A 144 -4.58 3.10 1.88
C CYS A 144 -4.60 4.24 2.92
N LYS A 145 -5.74 4.52 3.54
CA LYS A 145 -5.84 5.51 4.63
C LYS A 145 -5.06 5.08 5.86
N GLY A 146 -5.18 3.80 6.25
CA GLY A 146 -4.47 3.24 7.39
C GLY A 146 -2.96 3.37 7.28
N VAL A 147 -2.40 3.19 6.09
CA VAL A 147 -0.97 3.43 5.82
C VAL A 147 -0.61 4.89 6.09
N ILE A 148 -1.34 5.83 5.50
CA ILE A 148 -1.03 7.26 5.60
C ILE A 148 -1.14 7.74 7.05
N GLU A 149 -2.24 7.41 7.73
CA GLU A 149 -2.46 7.82 9.14
C GLU A 149 -1.43 7.18 10.08
N THR A 150 -1.00 5.94 9.81
CA THR A 150 0.06 5.31 10.59
C THR A 150 1.40 6.01 10.39
N VAL A 151 1.74 6.38 9.17
CA VAL A 151 2.97 7.15 8.85
C VAL A 151 2.95 8.50 9.55
N LYS A 152 1.80 9.20 9.57
CA LYS A 152 1.62 10.45 10.33
C LYS A 152 1.84 10.22 11.82
N LYS A 153 1.22 9.20 12.39
CA LYS A 153 1.36 8.88 13.82
C LYS A 153 2.78 8.48 14.21
N LEU A 154 3.55 7.90 13.27
CA LEU A 154 4.97 7.61 13.44
C LEU A 154 5.84 8.88 13.41
N GLY A 155 5.34 10.03 12.92
CA GLY A 155 6.13 11.23 12.71
C GLY A 155 7.26 11.04 11.69
N TRP A 156 7.07 10.14 10.71
CA TRP A 156 8.10 9.75 9.76
C TRP A 156 7.72 10.19 8.34
N ALA A 157 8.20 11.36 7.94
CA ALA A 157 7.91 11.95 6.63
C ALA A 157 8.71 11.23 5.52
N PRO A 158 8.06 10.56 4.56
CA PRO A 158 8.74 9.90 3.45
C PRO A 158 9.18 10.90 2.38
N ASP A 159 10.39 10.73 1.84
CA ASP A 159 10.82 11.41 0.61
C ASP A 159 10.16 10.78 -0.63
N ILE A 160 9.95 9.45 -0.59
CA ILE A 160 9.34 8.68 -1.67
C ILE A 160 8.29 7.72 -1.07
N ILE A 161 7.13 7.66 -1.72
CA ILE A 161 6.15 6.60 -1.51
C ILE A 161 6.13 5.73 -2.77
N HIS A 162 6.43 4.45 -2.62
CA HIS A 162 6.41 3.48 -3.70
C HIS A 162 5.22 2.53 -3.53
N CYS A 163 4.19 2.75 -4.31
CA CYS A 163 2.97 1.96 -4.34
C CYS A 163 3.13 0.77 -5.31
N ASN A 164 2.77 -0.43 -4.86
CA ASN A 164 2.99 -1.67 -5.59
C ASN A 164 1.66 -2.42 -5.78
N GLY A 165 1.12 -2.35 -6.99
CA GLY A 165 -0.10 -3.03 -7.40
C GLY A 165 -1.39 -2.31 -6.99
N TRP A 166 -2.50 -2.78 -7.54
CA TRP A 166 -3.80 -2.12 -7.51
C TRP A 166 -4.38 -1.86 -6.11
N PHE A 167 -4.07 -2.70 -5.13
CA PHE A 167 -4.59 -2.52 -3.75
C PHE A 167 -4.01 -1.28 -3.06
N SER A 168 -2.95 -0.69 -3.61
CA SER A 168 -2.37 0.58 -3.17
C SER A 168 -2.76 1.78 -4.07
N ALA A 169 -3.67 1.58 -5.03
CA ALA A 169 -3.97 2.55 -6.09
C ALA A 169 -4.57 3.88 -5.60
N LEU A 170 -5.17 3.91 -4.41
CA LEU A 170 -5.74 5.14 -3.84
C LEU A 170 -4.69 6.01 -3.11
N VAL A 171 -3.55 5.46 -2.71
CA VAL A 171 -2.51 6.22 -1.99
C VAL A 171 -2.05 7.46 -2.76
N PRO A 172 -1.74 7.39 -4.08
CA PRO A 172 -1.33 8.57 -4.83
C PRO A 172 -2.35 9.71 -4.78
N MET A 173 -3.62 9.40 -5.01
CA MET A 173 -4.70 10.39 -4.98
C MET A 173 -4.88 10.97 -3.57
N TYR A 174 -4.92 10.14 -2.53
CA TYR A 174 -5.03 10.62 -1.16
C TYR A 174 -3.92 11.63 -0.82
N ILE A 175 -2.67 11.29 -1.09
CA ILE A 175 -1.53 12.19 -0.83
C ILE A 175 -1.66 13.51 -1.61
N LYS A 176 -2.02 13.46 -2.90
CA LYS A 176 -2.11 14.64 -3.76
C LYS A 176 -3.34 15.51 -3.49
N LYS A 177 -4.41 14.94 -2.94
CA LYS A 177 -5.68 15.67 -2.72
C LYS A 177 -5.96 15.93 -1.25
N LEU A 178 -6.08 14.91 -0.42
CA LEU A 178 -6.47 15.06 0.98
C LEU A 178 -5.30 15.53 1.85
N TYR A 179 -4.09 15.06 1.58
CA TYR A 179 -2.90 15.38 2.39
C TYR A 179 -1.96 16.38 1.71
N SER A 180 -2.39 17.04 0.64
CA SER A 180 -1.56 17.99 -0.13
C SER A 180 -1.03 19.16 0.69
N LYS A 181 -1.77 19.57 1.73
CA LYS A 181 -1.40 20.65 2.65
C LYS A 181 -0.67 20.17 3.91
N ASP A 182 -0.54 18.86 4.10
CA ASP A 182 0.18 18.29 5.24
C ASP A 182 1.68 18.43 5.01
N PRO A 183 2.41 19.13 5.91
CA PRO A 183 3.86 19.35 5.76
C PRO A 183 4.66 18.05 5.63
N MET A 184 4.13 16.93 6.17
CA MET A 184 4.78 15.63 6.11
C MET A 184 4.91 15.09 4.69
N PHE A 185 3.95 15.42 3.80
CA PHE A 185 3.89 14.89 2.44
C PHE A 185 4.15 15.95 1.36
N SER A 186 4.35 17.22 1.72
CA SER A 186 4.47 18.33 0.77
C SER A 186 5.57 18.16 -0.29
N ASN A 187 6.65 17.47 0.04
CA ASN A 187 7.77 17.20 -0.86
C ASN A 187 7.88 15.73 -1.30
N THR A 188 6.92 14.90 -0.90
CA THR A 188 6.94 13.46 -1.18
C THR A 188 6.71 13.19 -2.67
N LYS A 189 7.57 12.36 -3.26
CA LYS A 189 7.40 11.81 -4.61
C LYS A 189 6.69 10.47 -4.55
N ILE A 190 5.79 10.24 -5.49
CA ILE A 190 4.98 9.03 -5.54
C ILE A 190 5.34 8.23 -6.78
N TYR A 191 5.75 6.98 -6.57
CA TYR A 191 6.06 6.02 -7.62
C TYR A 191 5.01 4.91 -7.58
N TYR A 192 4.54 4.49 -8.72
CA TYR A 192 3.54 3.44 -8.85
C TYR A 192 4.04 2.33 -9.76
N THR A 193 4.10 1.10 -9.25
CA THR A 193 4.40 -0.10 -10.04
C THR A 193 3.11 -0.79 -10.46
N VAL A 194 2.91 -0.93 -11.77
CA VAL A 194 1.82 -1.72 -12.33
C VAL A 194 2.25 -3.17 -12.43
N PHE A 195 1.50 -4.07 -11.79
CA PHE A 195 1.69 -5.51 -11.95
C PHE A 195 0.59 -6.10 -12.83
N ASP A 196 0.96 -7.04 -13.68
CA ASP A 196 0.00 -7.86 -14.43
C ASP A 196 -0.62 -8.92 -13.50
N ASN A 197 -1.59 -8.47 -12.69
CA ASN A 197 -2.34 -9.32 -11.76
C ASN A 197 -3.79 -8.89 -11.64
N PRO A 198 -4.54 -8.87 -12.74
CA PRO A 198 -5.91 -8.42 -12.72
C PRO A 198 -6.76 -9.28 -11.77
N PHE A 199 -7.66 -8.63 -11.04
CA PHE A 199 -8.75 -9.33 -10.37
C PHE A 199 -9.86 -9.64 -11.38
N LYS A 200 -10.65 -10.67 -11.07
CA LYS A 200 -11.79 -11.04 -11.91
C LYS A 200 -13.01 -10.23 -11.47
N GLY A 201 -13.70 -9.62 -12.43
CA GLY A 201 -14.84 -8.74 -12.17
C GLY A 201 -14.42 -7.31 -11.90
N ASP A 202 -15.33 -6.53 -11.32
CA ASP A 202 -15.15 -5.15 -10.96
C ASP A 202 -15.24 -5.00 -9.43
N LEU A 203 -14.63 -3.96 -8.89
CA LEU A 203 -14.94 -3.52 -7.54
C LEU A 203 -16.36 -2.94 -7.50
N ASN A 204 -16.86 -2.67 -6.31
CA ASN A 204 -18.18 -2.07 -6.15
C ASN A 204 -18.27 -0.74 -6.90
N ASN A 205 -19.30 -0.57 -7.74
CA ASN A 205 -19.51 0.64 -8.52
C ASN A 205 -19.75 1.89 -7.67
N SER A 206 -20.11 1.73 -6.39
CA SER A 206 -20.21 2.84 -5.42
C SER A 206 -18.86 3.36 -4.94
N LEU A 207 -17.71 2.81 -5.38
CA LEU A 207 -16.38 3.27 -4.94
C LEU A 207 -16.22 4.79 -5.10
N SER A 208 -16.64 5.36 -6.24
CA SER A 208 -16.55 6.81 -6.46
C SER A 208 -17.40 7.61 -5.47
N GLU A 209 -18.62 7.14 -5.18
CA GLU A 209 -19.53 7.76 -4.20
C GLU A 209 -18.92 7.71 -2.79
N LYS A 210 -18.37 6.55 -2.38
CA LYS A 210 -17.68 6.40 -1.08
C LYS A 210 -16.47 7.35 -0.95
N LEU A 211 -15.72 7.55 -2.02
CA LEU A 211 -14.59 8.48 -2.02
C LEU A 211 -15.03 9.94 -1.90
N LEU A 212 -16.22 10.31 -2.41
CA LEU A 212 -16.75 11.67 -2.27
C LEU A 212 -17.10 12.02 -0.83
N PHE A 213 -17.45 11.06 0.03
CA PHE A 213 -17.62 11.29 1.47
C PHE A 213 -16.31 11.72 2.17
N GLU A 214 -15.17 11.60 1.51
CA GLU A 214 -13.84 11.93 2.04
C GLU A 214 -13.36 13.33 1.64
N ASP A 215 -14.26 14.30 1.42
CA ASP A 215 -13.96 15.69 0.99
C ASP A 215 -13.27 15.78 -0.39
N LEU A 216 -13.45 14.78 -1.24
CA LEU A 216 -13.00 14.81 -2.63
C LEU A 216 -14.07 15.43 -3.53
N GLN A 217 -13.64 15.97 -4.68
CA GLN A 217 -14.55 16.56 -5.68
C GLN A 217 -14.82 15.52 -6.79
N ASP A 218 -15.96 15.63 -7.47
CA ASP A 218 -16.33 14.75 -8.60
C ASP A 218 -15.20 14.59 -9.62
N LYS A 219 -14.55 15.69 -10.00
CA LYS A 219 -13.40 15.69 -10.93
C LYS A 219 -12.21 14.87 -10.45
N ASP A 220 -12.08 14.66 -9.13
CA ASP A 220 -10.97 13.91 -8.54
C ASP A 220 -11.18 12.41 -8.66
N VAL A 221 -12.42 11.96 -8.77
CA VAL A 221 -12.80 10.54 -8.83
C VAL A 221 -13.39 10.11 -10.18
N GLU A 222 -13.75 11.06 -11.04
CA GLU A 222 -14.40 10.81 -12.34
C GLU A 222 -13.63 9.79 -13.20
N MET A 223 -12.31 9.82 -13.16
CA MET A 223 -11.46 8.90 -13.93
C MET A 223 -11.60 7.44 -13.49
N ILE A 224 -12.08 7.16 -12.29
CA ILE A 224 -12.30 5.77 -11.84
C ILE A 224 -13.41 5.14 -12.70
N GLY A 225 -14.52 5.88 -12.97
CA GLY A 225 -15.68 5.37 -13.68
C GLY A 225 -16.12 4.02 -13.13
N ASN A 226 -16.22 3.01 -13.97
CA ASN A 226 -16.29 1.62 -13.57
C ASN A 226 -14.94 1.23 -12.91
N PRO A 227 -14.92 0.76 -11.65
CA PRO A 227 -13.68 0.47 -10.94
C PRO A 227 -13.07 -0.88 -11.34
N THR A 228 -12.76 -1.01 -12.62
CA THR A 228 -12.03 -2.13 -13.22
C THR A 228 -10.56 -2.07 -12.81
N PHE A 229 -9.86 -3.19 -12.96
CA PHE A 229 -8.41 -3.24 -12.76
C PHE A 229 -7.66 -2.16 -13.59
N ASP A 230 -8.02 -2.02 -14.86
CA ASP A 230 -7.37 -1.07 -15.76
C ASP A 230 -7.64 0.39 -15.35
N ASN A 231 -8.88 0.71 -14.98
CA ASN A 231 -9.25 2.07 -14.58
C ASN A 231 -8.61 2.46 -13.25
N LEU A 232 -8.50 1.53 -12.29
CA LEU A 232 -7.76 1.78 -11.05
C LEU A 232 -6.28 2.05 -11.30
N ASN A 233 -5.64 1.28 -12.18
CA ASN A 233 -4.23 1.52 -12.51
C ASN A 233 -4.06 2.87 -13.23
N LYS A 234 -4.91 3.22 -14.19
CA LYS A 234 -4.90 4.53 -14.83
C LYS A 234 -5.09 5.66 -13.81
N PHE A 235 -6.01 5.48 -12.88
CA PHE A 235 -6.26 6.42 -11.80
C PHE A 235 -5.01 6.63 -10.93
N ALA A 236 -4.39 5.56 -10.47
CA ALA A 236 -3.16 5.62 -9.68
C ALA A 236 -2.00 6.30 -10.44
N ILE A 237 -1.84 5.97 -11.72
CA ILE A 237 -0.83 6.56 -12.60
C ILE A 237 -1.03 8.08 -12.72
N ASN A 238 -2.28 8.54 -12.88
CA ASN A 238 -2.60 9.97 -13.03
C ASN A 238 -2.16 10.82 -11.83
N TYR A 239 -2.16 10.24 -10.63
CA TYR A 239 -1.75 10.91 -9.39
C TYR A 239 -0.30 10.62 -8.98
N SER A 240 0.44 9.84 -9.76
CA SER A 240 1.83 9.47 -9.47
C SER A 240 2.83 10.38 -10.18
N ASP A 241 4.01 10.58 -9.57
CA ASP A 241 5.11 11.34 -10.17
C ASP A 241 5.92 10.48 -11.16
N ALA A 242 5.90 9.14 -10.99
CA ALA A 242 6.54 8.20 -11.91
C ALA A 242 5.85 6.84 -11.89
N VAL A 243 5.98 6.11 -13.01
CA VAL A 243 5.42 4.77 -13.22
C VAL A 243 6.54 3.78 -13.52
N VAL A 244 6.42 2.57 -12.97
CA VAL A 244 7.41 1.49 -13.08
C VAL A 244 6.75 0.23 -13.61
#